data_e40056c0497b7435a90fc04567eedd8b
#
_entry.id   e40056c0497b7435a90fc04567eedd8b
#
_cell.length_a   1.000
_cell.length_b   1.000
_cell.length_c   1.000
_cell.angle_alpha   90.00
_cell.angle_beta   90.00
_cell.angle_gamma   90.00
#
_symmetry.space_group_name_H-M   'P 1'
#
loop_
_entity.id
_entity.type
_entity.pdbx_description
1 polymer ?
#
loop_
_entity_poly.entity_id
_entity_poly.type
_entity_poly.pdbx_seq_one_letter_code
_entity_poly.pdbx_strand_id
1 'polypeptide(L)'
;TPSKEYNFFAWSGVSGTNTSTSIVMDSDKSVTAIFIKKRYALNISIEGEGAIAEKIIKAGVATDYNSGTIVELTAMPSAEWVFVEWKGDLTDSQNPIQITIDGPKEITAVFEKKQYPLTIEIEGNGSVDEKIIKTGASTDYNSGTILELTAVPENGWAFLKWSGDVNVSENPIEITIDNAKTIKAEFYNPSDFTGLPIIHVNTSGISVDSKEDYIEGNVSINGMGDLPGILSAEMKIKGRGNSTWWQGGIGRPVNTKKPYQIKFGDKTEVLNMPKDKKWVLLAEISDISLIRNKIIREIANMGRFDYVPQAKYTELFINNEHKGTYLIGQKVEESKNRVNIGDNGYLIEIDTDAHGRIEEDDVIFRSNVWSNHYSEGVFNIKEPSLDYDSDEFNLIKDHINDFESALFGENFKDPDFGYRSFIDLSSFVDWFLVNEISKNQDAKSFSSIYFNYIPGEKIKMGPIWDFDLAFGNVNYSNAENPGGFWIKDNLWYNRMFEDPYFNNLVKERLEYFNDNLNNILSKIDDYETYLEKSQKKNFELYPDLLDPSKEVWPVPARFDNHHDYVKYLKNWIQERMAWLITWI
;
A
#
# COMPACT_ATOMS: atom_id res chain seq x y z
N THR A 1 -36.57 -82.53 17.26
CA THR A 1 -36.90 -81.08 17.32
C THR A 1 -35.53 -80.35 17.27
N PRO A 2 -35.34 -79.37 16.40
CA PRO A 2 -34.10 -78.57 16.40
C PRO A 2 -34.00 -77.75 17.69
N SER A 3 -32.75 -77.47 18.12
CA SER A 3 -32.51 -76.50 19.15
C SER A 3 -32.84 -75.07 18.65
N LYS A 4 -32.94 -74.08 19.53
CA LYS A 4 -33.35 -72.69 19.21
C LYS A 4 -32.54 -72.09 18.06
N GLU A 5 -31.29 -72.45 17.94
CA GLU A 5 -30.35 -71.88 16.96
C GLU A 5 -30.23 -72.65 15.62
N TYR A 6 -30.97 -73.74 15.49
CA TYR A 6 -30.92 -74.60 14.33
C TYR A 6 -32.27 -74.74 13.67
N ASN A 7 -32.28 -74.95 12.36
CA ASN A 7 -33.41 -75.43 11.58
C ASN A 7 -33.18 -76.91 11.23
N PHE A 8 -34.24 -77.72 11.22
CA PHE A 8 -34.19 -79.02 10.60
C PHE A 8 -33.97 -78.85 9.09
N PHE A 9 -33.02 -79.57 8.55
CA PHE A 9 -32.68 -79.47 7.13
C PHE A 9 -33.17 -80.70 6.36
N ALA A 10 -32.80 -81.92 6.79
CA ALA A 10 -33.17 -83.11 6.12
C ALA A 10 -32.98 -84.36 7.01
N TRP A 11 -33.57 -85.42 6.59
CA TRP A 11 -33.20 -86.77 7.03
C TRP A 11 -32.18 -87.35 6.07
N SER A 12 -31.21 -88.11 6.60
CA SER A 12 -30.31 -89.00 5.81
C SER A 12 -30.62 -90.42 6.17
N GLY A 13 -30.68 -91.33 5.17
CA GLY A 13 -31.06 -92.73 5.33
C GLY A 13 -32.57 -93.00 5.17
N VAL A 14 -33.38 -91.95 4.95
CA VAL A 14 -34.80 -92.02 4.56
C VAL A 14 -35.14 -90.91 3.59
N SER A 15 -36.20 -91.09 2.80
CA SER A 15 -36.67 -90.07 1.88
C SER A 15 -37.65 -89.11 2.63
N GLY A 16 -37.47 -87.80 2.45
CA GLY A 16 -38.39 -86.77 2.95
C GLY A 16 -37.70 -85.58 3.57
N THR A 17 -38.31 -84.40 3.41
CA THR A 17 -37.88 -83.12 3.95
C THR A 17 -38.75 -82.60 5.08
N ASN A 18 -39.79 -83.36 5.47
CA ASN A 18 -40.67 -83.02 6.55
C ASN A 18 -39.99 -83.25 7.91
N THR A 19 -40.35 -82.46 8.92
CA THR A 19 -39.84 -82.57 10.32
C THR A 19 -40.13 -83.86 10.99
N SER A 20 -41.06 -84.70 10.45
CA SER A 20 -41.35 -86.06 10.87
C SER A 20 -41.32 -86.93 9.64
N THR A 21 -40.83 -88.13 9.82
CA THR A 21 -40.81 -89.17 8.78
C THR A 21 -41.09 -90.57 9.39
N SER A 22 -41.49 -91.53 8.54
CA SER A 22 -41.73 -92.87 8.94
C SER A 22 -40.76 -93.79 8.20
N ILE A 23 -40.36 -94.88 8.85
CA ILE A 23 -39.43 -95.87 8.24
C ILE A 23 -39.98 -97.25 8.47
N VAL A 24 -39.94 -98.08 7.48
CA VAL A 24 -40.26 -99.49 7.54
C VAL A 24 -39.05 -100.28 8.05
N MET A 25 -39.19 -100.97 9.17
CA MET A 25 -38.09 -101.80 9.74
C MET A 25 -38.08 -103.21 9.17
N ASP A 26 -37.56 -103.37 7.92
CA ASP A 26 -37.38 -104.61 7.21
C ASP A 26 -35.93 -105.13 7.27
N SER A 27 -35.02 -104.37 7.84
CA SER A 27 -33.61 -104.65 8.09
C SER A 27 -33.03 -103.56 9.03
N ASP A 28 -31.80 -103.68 9.50
CA ASP A 28 -31.13 -102.64 10.28
C ASP A 28 -31.05 -101.39 9.46
N LYS A 29 -31.54 -100.32 10.00
CA LYS A 29 -31.60 -98.97 9.38
C LYS A 29 -30.86 -97.96 10.24
N SER A 30 -30.11 -97.11 9.58
CA SER A 30 -29.52 -95.92 10.19
C SER A 30 -30.16 -94.69 9.60
N VAL A 31 -30.71 -93.87 10.50
CA VAL A 31 -31.35 -92.58 10.14
C VAL A 31 -30.74 -91.42 10.95
N THR A 32 -30.33 -90.44 10.21
CA THR A 32 -29.71 -89.24 10.80
C THR A 32 -30.56 -88.03 10.50
N ALA A 33 -30.93 -87.25 11.54
CA ALA A 33 -31.51 -85.93 11.39
C ALA A 33 -30.42 -84.87 11.24
N ILE A 34 -30.46 -84.14 10.16
CA ILE A 34 -29.49 -83.08 9.84
C ILE A 34 -30.11 -81.73 10.21
N PHE A 35 -29.40 -80.95 10.99
CA PHE A 35 -29.78 -79.63 11.37
C PHE A 35 -28.73 -78.66 10.91
N ILE A 36 -29.13 -77.50 10.36
CA ILE A 36 -28.27 -76.41 9.93
C ILE A 36 -28.50 -75.20 10.85
N LYS A 37 -27.44 -74.47 11.17
CA LYS A 37 -27.57 -73.23 11.97
C LYS A 37 -28.43 -72.21 11.22
N LYS A 38 -29.25 -71.49 11.94
CA LYS A 38 -29.94 -70.32 11.42
C LYS A 38 -28.92 -69.29 11.04
N ARG A 39 -29.24 -68.52 10.01
CA ARG A 39 -28.44 -67.38 9.55
C ARG A 39 -29.22 -66.13 9.70
N TYR A 40 -28.51 -65.04 10.05
CA TYR A 40 -29.09 -63.72 10.27
C TYR A 40 -28.23 -62.68 9.60
N ALA A 41 -28.89 -61.68 9.01
CA ALA A 41 -28.23 -60.53 8.40
C ALA A 41 -27.70 -59.58 9.49
N LEU A 42 -26.55 -59.02 9.24
CA LEU A 42 -26.02 -57.86 9.95
C LEU A 42 -25.99 -56.70 8.96
N ASN A 43 -26.90 -55.73 9.14
CA ASN A 43 -26.97 -54.50 8.34
C ASN A 43 -26.24 -53.40 9.08
N ILE A 44 -25.27 -52.79 8.42
CA ILE A 44 -24.45 -51.73 8.97
C ILE A 44 -24.63 -50.46 8.11
N SER A 45 -24.97 -49.38 8.74
CA SER A 45 -25.09 -48.05 8.15
C SER A 45 -24.11 -47.05 8.80
N ILE A 46 -23.86 -45.97 8.10
CA ILE A 46 -22.96 -44.91 8.55
C ILE A 46 -23.72 -43.59 8.51
N GLU A 47 -23.67 -42.84 9.61
CA GLU A 47 -24.09 -41.45 9.73
C GLU A 47 -22.81 -40.60 9.85
N GLY A 48 -22.62 -39.62 8.97
CA GLY A 48 -21.37 -38.86 8.86
C GLY A 48 -20.37 -39.51 7.88
N GLU A 49 -19.06 -39.31 8.08
CA GLU A 49 -18.01 -39.83 7.20
C GLU A 49 -17.00 -40.70 7.95
N GLY A 50 -16.89 -41.95 7.50
CA GLY A 50 -15.99 -42.93 8.07
C GLY A 50 -16.16 -44.27 7.39
N ALA A 51 -15.50 -45.28 7.92
CA ALA A 51 -15.63 -46.67 7.49
C ALA A 51 -15.80 -47.59 8.68
N ILE A 52 -16.32 -48.77 8.47
CA ILE A 52 -16.47 -49.83 9.50
C ILE A 52 -15.71 -51.05 9.05
N ALA A 53 -14.81 -51.54 9.88
CA ALA A 53 -14.18 -52.83 9.70
C ALA A 53 -14.91 -53.90 10.54
N GLU A 54 -15.24 -55.04 9.90
CA GLU A 54 -15.82 -56.20 10.54
C GLU A 54 -14.76 -57.31 10.68
N LYS A 55 -14.67 -57.88 11.87
CA LYS A 55 -13.83 -59.04 12.13
C LYS A 55 -14.61 -60.12 12.83
N ILE A 56 -14.60 -61.33 12.28
CA ILE A 56 -15.27 -62.48 12.88
C ILE A 56 -14.38 -63.07 13.98
N ILE A 57 -14.88 -63.04 15.24
CA ILE A 57 -14.17 -63.59 16.40
C ILE A 57 -14.46 -65.04 16.58
N LYS A 58 -15.66 -65.51 16.18
CA LYS A 58 -16.06 -66.91 16.21
C LYS A 58 -16.52 -67.35 14.82
N ALA A 59 -15.90 -68.44 14.28
CA ALA A 59 -16.11 -68.89 12.91
C ALA A 59 -17.60 -69.19 12.61
N GLY A 60 -18.13 -68.52 11.59
CA GLY A 60 -19.36 -68.86 10.88
C GLY A 60 -19.03 -69.08 9.40
N VAL A 61 -19.94 -69.72 8.65
CA VAL A 61 -19.72 -70.02 7.23
C VAL A 61 -20.55 -69.07 6.36
N ALA A 62 -19.86 -68.42 5.42
CA ALA A 62 -20.35 -67.66 4.24
C ALA A 62 -21.56 -66.72 4.33
N THR A 63 -21.54 -65.62 3.66
CA THR A 63 -22.48 -64.53 3.31
C THR A 63 -23.51 -63.99 4.36
N ASP A 64 -24.13 -64.84 5.20
CA ASP A 64 -24.88 -64.42 6.41
C ASP A 64 -24.20 -65.04 7.61
N TYR A 65 -24.27 -64.34 8.74
CA TYR A 65 -23.65 -64.85 9.95
C TYR A 65 -24.50 -65.97 10.58
N ASN A 66 -23.87 -67.07 10.93
CA ASN A 66 -24.52 -68.14 11.65
C ASN A 66 -24.95 -67.66 13.05
N SER A 67 -26.10 -68.11 13.52
CA SER A 67 -26.56 -67.83 14.91
C SER A 67 -25.45 -68.14 15.93
N GLY A 68 -25.18 -67.21 16.82
CA GLY A 68 -24.13 -67.27 17.83
C GLY A 68 -22.73 -66.83 17.32
N THR A 69 -22.60 -66.32 16.08
CA THR A 69 -21.35 -65.68 15.63
C THR A 69 -21.14 -64.40 16.44
N ILE A 70 -19.88 -64.19 16.88
CA ILE A 70 -19.46 -62.93 17.49
C ILE A 70 -18.72 -62.16 16.43
N VAL A 71 -19.14 -60.93 16.15
CA VAL A 71 -18.50 -60.00 15.21
C VAL A 71 -17.91 -58.86 15.98
N GLU A 72 -16.66 -58.53 15.74
CA GLU A 72 -16.03 -57.30 16.27
C GLU A 72 -16.16 -56.20 15.21
N LEU A 73 -16.70 -55.07 15.60
CA LEU A 73 -16.89 -53.89 14.77
C LEU A 73 -15.91 -52.81 15.22
N THR A 74 -15.20 -52.24 14.26
CA THR A 74 -14.28 -51.13 14.45
C THR A 74 -14.72 -49.97 13.59
N ALA A 75 -15.13 -48.89 14.20
CA ALA A 75 -15.41 -47.64 13.52
C ALA A 75 -14.09 -46.87 13.24
N MET A 76 -13.89 -46.52 11.98
CA MET A 76 -12.72 -45.79 11.50
C MET A 76 -13.15 -44.43 10.94
N PRO A 77 -13.03 -43.32 11.72
CA PRO A 77 -13.40 -42.00 11.24
C PRO A 77 -12.56 -41.58 10.05
N SER A 78 -13.15 -40.88 9.09
CA SER A 78 -12.42 -40.14 8.06
C SER A 78 -11.60 -38.99 8.66
N ALA A 79 -10.68 -38.42 7.89
CA ALA A 79 -9.95 -37.23 8.32
C ALA A 79 -10.95 -36.13 8.73
N GLU A 80 -10.64 -35.41 9.82
CA GLU A 80 -11.50 -34.34 10.40
C GLU A 80 -12.87 -34.80 10.95
N TRP A 81 -13.05 -36.13 11.14
CA TRP A 81 -14.21 -36.71 11.80
C TRP A 81 -13.80 -37.46 13.07
N VAL A 82 -14.74 -37.65 13.98
CA VAL A 82 -14.58 -38.48 15.19
C VAL A 82 -15.73 -39.48 15.26
N PHE A 83 -15.46 -40.69 15.74
CA PHE A 83 -16.52 -41.64 16.08
C PHE A 83 -17.16 -41.20 17.38
N VAL A 84 -18.51 -41.19 17.42
CA VAL A 84 -19.30 -40.78 18.60
C VAL A 84 -19.89 -41.99 19.29
N GLU A 85 -20.70 -42.75 18.58
CA GLU A 85 -21.44 -43.89 19.16
C GLU A 85 -21.92 -44.89 18.09
N TRP A 86 -22.29 -46.06 18.55
CA TRP A 86 -23.10 -47.02 17.81
C TRP A 86 -24.58 -46.83 18.18
N LYS A 87 -25.49 -46.92 17.22
CA LYS A 87 -26.95 -46.88 17.37
C LYS A 87 -27.59 -48.11 16.77
N GLY A 88 -28.88 -48.34 17.14
CA GLY A 88 -29.68 -49.47 16.66
C GLY A 88 -29.70 -50.62 17.66
N ASP A 89 -29.46 -51.86 17.17
CA ASP A 89 -29.41 -53.08 18.03
C ASP A 89 -28.15 -53.13 18.92
N LEU A 90 -27.28 -52.16 18.78
CA LEU A 90 -26.11 -51.89 19.62
C LEU A 90 -26.07 -50.39 19.92
N THR A 91 -26.10 -50.04 21.22
CA THR A 91 -25.99 -48.64 21.64
C THR A 91 -24.85 -48.54 22.64
N ASP A 92 -23.69 -48.03 22.17
CA ASP A 92 -22.48 -47.90 22.97
C ASP A 92 -21.52 -46.93 22.29
N SER A 93 -20.57 -46.35 23.03
CA SER A 93 -19.48 -45.52 22.52
C SER A 93 -18.14 -46.25 22.48
N GLN A 94 -18.08 -47.51 22.91
CA GLN A 94 -16.83 -48.29 22.85
C GLN A 94 -16.47 -48.62 21.42
N ASN A 95 -15.23 -48.46 21.07
CA ASN A 95 -14.69 -48.77 19.76
C ASN A 95 -13.26 -49.36 19.89
N PRO A 96 -12.96 -50.58 19.44
CA PRO A 96 -13.88 -51.53 18.83
C PRO A 96 -14.86 -52.15 19.83
N ILE A 97 -15.95 -52.77 19.29
CA ILE A 97 -17.00 -53.41 20.11
C ILE A 97 -17.37 -54.78 19.49
N GLN A 98 -17.86 -55.72 20.33
CA GLN A 98 -18.29 -57.04 19.92
C GLN A 98 -19.81 -57.20 20.02
N ILE A 99 -20.42 -57.76 18.99
CA ILE A 99 -21.85 -58.10 18.98
C ILE A 99 -22.06 -59.57 18.66
N THR A 100 -23.01 -60.20 19.38
CA THR A 100 -23.43 -61.59 19.09
C THR A 100 -24.63 -61.57 18.14
N ILE A 101 -24.54 -62.33 17.05
CA ILE A 101 -25.60 -62.48 16.05
C ILE A 101 -26.55 -63.60 16.51
N ASP A 102 -27.60 -63.24 17.20
CA ASP A 102 -28.68 -64.12 17.69
C ASP A 102 -30.03 -63.88 17.01
N GLY A 103 -30.08 -62.89 16.12
CA GLY A 103 -31.17 -62.47 15.25
C GLY A 103 -30.64 -61.50 14.18
N PRO A 104 -31.52 -61.00 13.28
CA PRO A 104 -31.14 -59.89 12.39
C PRO A 104 -30.72 -58.71 13.26
N LYS A 105 -29.65 -57.99 12.81
CA LYS A 105 -29.10 -56.82 13.50
C LYS A 105 -29.03 -55.66 12.56
N GLU A 106 -29.43 -54.48 13.07
CA GLU A 106 -29.27 -53.19 12.40
C GLU A 106 -28.45 -52.24 13.29
N ILE A 107 -27.31 -51.80 12.76
CA ILE A 107 -26.34 -50.99 13.53
C ILE A 107 -25.97 -49.79 12.69
N THR A 108 -25.88 -48.62 13.33
CA THR A 108 -25.40 -47.41 12.71
C THR A 108 -24.17 -46.91 13.48
N ALA A 109 -23.08 -46.68 12.80
CA ALA A 109 -21.95 -45.94 13.34
C ALA A 109 -22.17 -44.46 13.10
N VAL A 110 -22.06 -43.66 14.14
CA VAL A 110 -22.25 -42.20 14.10
C VAL A 110 -20.87 -41.52 14.16
N PHE A 111 -20.60 -40.74 13.16
CA PHE A 111 -19.42 -39.88 13.12
C PHE A 111 -19.85 -38.43 13.07
N GLU A 112 -19.12 -37.55 13.78
CA GLU A 112 -19.30 -36.09 13.75
C GLU A 112 -18.02 -35.40 13.34
N LYS A 113 -18.13 -34.21 12.77
CA LYS A 113 -16.94 -33.37 12.47
C LYS A 113 -16.24 -32.97 13.75
N LYS A 114 -14.91 -32.94 13.71
CA LYS A 114 -14.12 -32.32 14.78
C LYS A 114 -14.50 -30.87 14.93
N GLN A 115 -14.50 -30.39 16.15
CA GLN A 115 -14.75 -29.00 16.48
C GLN A 115 -13.47 -28.37 17.00
N TYR A 116 -13.23 -27.13 16.57
CA TYR A 116 -12.07 -26.36 16.98
C TYR A 116 -12.49 -25.00 17.53
N PRO A 117 -11.91 -24.58 18.66
CA PRO A 117 -12.17 -23.26 19.22
C PRO A 117 -11.50 -22.19 18.37
N LEU A 118 -12.19 -21.05 18.23
CA LEU A 118 -11.65 -19.78 17.79
C LEU A 118 -11.54 -18.86 19.00
N THR A 119 -10.34 -18.38 19.30
CA THR A 119 -10.08 -17.35 20.29
C THR A 119 -9.84 -16.03 19.58
N ILE A 120 -10.62 -15.00 19.91
CA ILE A 120 -10.42 -13.64 19.41
C ILE A 120 -9.89 -12.79 20.56
N GLU A 121 -8.68 -12.25 20.37
CA GLU A 121 -8.06 -11.29 21.26
C GLU A 121 -8.19 -9.88 20.69
N ILE A 122 -8.30 -8.88 21.55
CA ILE A 122 -8.39 -7.47 21.15
C ILE A 122 -7.30 -6.69 21.89
N GLU A 123 -6.48 -5.99 21.12
CA GLU A 123 -5.51 -5.01 21.64
C GLU A 123 -5.95 -3.61 21.21
N GLY A 124 -6.05 -2.68 22.16
CA GLY A 124 -6.62 -1.35 21.93
C GLY A 124 -8.15 -1.34 22.05
N ASN A 125 -8.81 -0.31 21.51
CA ASN A 125 -10.26 -0.15 21.62
C ASN A 125 -10.95 -0.39 20.27
N GLY A 126 -11.76 -1.43 20.26
CA GLY A 126 -12.54 -1.86 19.11
C GLY A 126 -13.29 -3.13 19.41
N SER A 127 -13.97 -3.67 18.43
CA SER A 127 -14.67 -4.95 18.47
C SER A 127 -14.41 -5.75 17.21
N VAL A 128 -14.77 -7.04 17.24
CA VAL A 128 -14.72 -7.92 16.08
C VAL A 128 -16.11 -8.48 15.85
N ASP A 129 -16.63 -8.29 14.65
CA ASP A 129 -17.85 -8.90 14.18
C ASP A 129 -17.52 -10.20 13.44
N GLU A 130 -18.21 -11.30 13.82
CA GLU A 130 -18.05 -12.62 13.20
C GLU A 130 -19.26 -12.93 12.33
N LYS A 131 -19.02 -13.34 11.09
CA LYS A 131 -20.06 -13.81 10.19
C LYS A 131 -19.69 -15.16 9.60
N ILE A 132 -20.60 -16.13 9.72
CA ILE A 132 -20.43 -17.48 9.17
C ILE A 132 -20.79 -17.45 7.69
N ILE A 133 -19.83 -17.73 6.82
CA ILE A 133 -20.02 -17.83 5.37
C ILE A 133 -20.43 -19.24 4.97
N LYS A 134 -19.96 -20.26 5.71
CA LYS A 134 -20.31 -21.65 5.53
C LYS A 134 -20.77 -22.23 6.85
N THR A 135 -22.01 -22.79 6.89
CA THR A 135 -22.65 -23.25 8.13
C THR A 135 -21.85 -24.33 8.85
N GLY A 136 -21.54 -24.08 10.12
CA GLY A 136 -21.15 -25.04 11.13
C GLY A 136 -22.18 -25.05 12.27
N ALA A 137 -22.19 -26.04 13.12
CA ALA A 137 -23.12 -26.16 14.24
C ALA A 137 -22.42 -25.90 15.58
N SER A 138 -23.06 -25.11 16.45
CA SER A 138 -22.77 -24.87 17.87
C SER A 138 -21.54 -23.99 18.22
N THR A 139 -21.28 -23.82 19.53
CA THR A 139 -20.34 -22.87 20.16
C THR A 139 -18.87 -22.97 19.73
N ASP A 140 -18.44 -24.16 19.29
CA ASP A 140 -17.17 -24.36 18.60
C ASP A 140 -17.45 -24.57 17.11
N TYR A 141 -16.52 -24.18 16.28
CA TYR A 141 -16.70 -24.28 14.84
C TYR A 141 -16.30 -25.65 14.32
N ASN A 142 -17.15 -26.27 13.50
CA ASN A 142 -16.81 -27.51 12.83
C ASN A 142 -15.62 -27.32 11.88
N SER A 143 -14.76 -28.31 11.79
CA SER A 143 -13.65 -28.33 10.82
C SER A 143 -14.16 -28.01 9.42
N GLY A 144 -13.47 -27.08 8.74
CA GLY A 144 -13.80 -26.57 7.41
C GLY A 144 -14.83 -25.42 7.42
N THR A 145 -15.25 -24.91 8.58
CA THR A 145 -16.07 -23.69 8.64
C THR A 145 -15.25 -22.50 8.14
N ILE A 146 -15.84 -21.67 7.27
CA ILE A 146 -15.28 -20.40 6.83
C ILE A 146 -16.00 -19.27 7.56
N LEU A 147 -15.23 -18.40 8.20
CA LEU A 147 -15.72 -17.23 8.93
C LEU A 147 -15.19 -15.97 8.25
N GLU A 148 -16.04 -14.95 8.14
CA GLU A 148 -15.63 -13.58 7.87
C GLU A 148 -15.50 -12.84 9.21
N LEU A 149 -14.33 -12.27 9.46
CA LEU A 149 -14.06 -11.43 10.64
C LEU A 149 -13.92 -9.98 10.20
N THR A 150 -14.66 -9.10 10.84
CA THR A 150 -14.59 -7.65 10.60
C THR A 150 -14.14 -6.94 11.87
N ALA A 151 -13.00 -6.31 11.85
CA ALA A 151 -12.53 -5.44 12.93
C ALA A 151 -13.23 -4.07 12.86
N VAL A 152 -13.85 -3.66 13.95
CA VAL A 152 -14.61 -2.41 14.06
C VAL A 152 -13.95 -1.52 15.13
N PRO A 153 -13.15 -0.49 14.73
CA PRO A 153 -12.54 0.43 15.69
C PRO A 153 -13.60 1.25 16.44
N GLU A 154 -13.34 1.55 17.72
CA GLU A 154 -14.10 2.58 18.43
C GLU A 154 -13.79 3.98 17.91
N ASN A 155 -14.64 4.95 18.27
CA ASN A 155 -14.47 6.33 17.86
C ASN A 155 -13.10 6.88 18.32
N GLY A 156 -12.32 7.43 17.40
CA GLY A 156 -10.96 7.91 17.64
C GLY A 156 -9.87 6.84 17.59
N TRP A 157 -10.23 5.58 17.35
CA TRP A 157 -9.29 4.48 17.15
C TRP A 157 -9.27 4.04 15.69
N ALA A 158 -8.21 3.37 15.28
CA ALA A 158 -8.05 2.80 13.96
C ALA A 158 -7.62 1.33 14.06
N PHE A 159 -8.11 0.50 13.15
CA PHE A 159 -7.62 -0.87 13.00
C PHE A 159 -6.21 -0.84 12.41
N LEU A 160 -5.30 -1.57 13.01
CA LEU A 160 -3.91 -1.69 12.56
C LEU A 160 -3.74 -2.94 11.69
N LYS A 161 -4.04 -4.10 12.27
CA LYS A 161 -3.86 -5.40 11.62
C LYS A 161 -4.50 -6.53 12.40
N TRP A 162 -4.62 -7.67 11.76
CA TRP A 162 -4.80 -8.97 12.40
C TRP A 162 -3.44 -9.60 12.67
N SER A 163 -3.28 -10.26 13.82
CA SER A 163 -2.10 -11.04 14.20
C SER A 163 -2.50 -12.35 14.87
N GLY A 164 -1.52 -13.15 15.30
CA GLY A 164 -1.74 -14.50 15.80
C GLY A 164 -1.56 -15.53 14.69
N ASP A 165 -2.56 -16.40 14.47
CA ASP A 165 -2.52 -17.41 13.39
C ASP A 165 -2.71 -16.82 11.98
N VAL A 166 -2.98 -15.53 11.89
CA VAL A 166 -2.94 -14.72 10.66
C VAL A 166 -2.08 -13.47 10.90
N ASN A 167 -1.55 -12.87 9.84
CA ASN A 167 -0.82 -11.61 9.93
C ASN A 167 -1.09 -10.79 8.67
N VAL A 168 -2.22 -10.08 8.67
CA VAL A 168 -2.74 -9.31 7.53
C VAL A 168 -3.43 -8.04 8.00
N SER A 169 -3.63 -7.06 7.12
CA SER A 169 -4.35 -5.81 7.41
C SER A 169 -5.65 -5.65 6.66
N GLU A 170 -5.92 -6.58 5.75
CA GLU A 170 -7.23 -6.59 5.13
C GLU A 170 -8.29 -6.65 6.21
N ASN A 171 -9.38 -5.92 5.98
CA ASN A 171 -10.52 -5.90 6.88
C ASN A 171 -11.78 -5.66 6.04
N PRO A 172 -12.72 -6.60 5.97
CA PRO A 172 -12.75 -7.89 6.67
C PRO A 172 -11.78 -8.94 6.11
N ILE A 173 -11.57 -10.04 6.89
CA ILE A 173 -10.82 -11.23 6.47
C ILE A 173 -11.70 -12.48 6.50
N GLU A 174 -11.39 -13.44 5.63
CA GLU A 174 -11.94 -14.80 5.69
C GLU A 174 -10.91 -15.75 6.28
N ILE A 175 -11.33 -16.57 7.25
CA ILE A 175 -10.51 -17.62 7.84
C ILE A 175 -11.21 -18.97 7.76
N THR A 176 -10.43 -20.04 7.56
CA THR A 176 -10.94 -21.41 7.61
C THR A 176 -10.54 -22.05 8.93
N ILE A 177 -11.51 -22.63 9.64
CA ILE A 177 -11.28 -23.36 10.89
C ILE A 177 -10.91 -24.82 10.54
N ASP A 178 -9.63 -25.12 10.54
CA ASP A 178 -9.03 -26.44 10.30
C ASP A 178 -8.26 -26.97 11.52
N ASN A 179 -8.08 -26.12 12.51
CA ASN A 179 -7.49 -26.38 13.82
C ASN A 179 -7.95 -25.31 14.82
N ALA A 180 -7.56 -25.41 16.08
CA ALA A 180 -7.72 -24.33 17.05
C ALA A 180 -6.96 -23.08 16.56
N LYS A 181 -7.63 -21.93 16.56
CA LYS A 181 -7.05 -20.67 16.09
C LYS A 181 -7.15 -19.59 17.15
N THR A 182 -6.09 -18.78 17.22
CA THR A 182 -6.05 -17.54 18.00
C THR A 182 -5.78 -16.39 17.05
N ILE A 183 -6.76 -15.50 16.90
CA ILE A 183 -6.70 -14.32 16.02
C ILE A 183 -6.77 -13.09 16.92
N LYS A 184 -5.86 -12.16 16.71
CA LYS A 184 -5.80 -10.90 17.46
C LYS A 184 -6.11 -9.73 16.54
N ALA A 185 -7.10 -8.92 16.90
CA ALA A 185 -7.36 -7.63 16.28
C ALA A 185 -6.58 -6.55 17.02
N GLU A 186 -5.68 -5.88 16.34
CA GLU A 186 -4.87 -4.80 16.89
C GLU A 186 -5.44 -3.45 16.45
N PHE A 187 -5.84 -2.64 17.43
CA PHE A 187 -6.27 -1.25 17.22
C PHE A 187 -5.27 -0.30 17.86
N TYR A 188 -5.08 0.86 17.27
CA TYR A 188 -4.24 1.90 17.84
C TYR A 188 -4.99 3.24 17.90
N ASN A 189 -4.62 4.06 18.86
CA ASN A 189 -5.03 5.45 18.85
C ASN A 189 -4.03 6.24 17.99
N PRO A 190 -4.45 6.76 16.84
CA PRO A 190 -3.57 7.53 15.97
C PRO A 190 -2.88 8.71 16.67
N SER A 191 -3.55 9.35 17.64
CA SER A 191 -2.97 10.47 18.42
C SER A 191 -1.78 10.01 19.29
N ASP A 192 -1.77 8.75 19.74
CA ASP A 192 -0.69 8.20 20.54
C ASP A 192 0.46 7.67 19.66
N PHE A 193 0.18 7.36 18.38
CA PHE A 193 1.21 6.90 17.45
C PHE A 193 2.20 8.02 17.15
N THR A 194 1.83 9.00 16.32
CA THR A 194 2.68 10.18 16.01
C THR A 194 1.91 11.49 15.99
N GLY A 195 0.59 11.43 15.88
CA GLY A 195 -0.28 12.57 15.70
C GLY A 195 -0.40 13.03 14.24
N LEU A 196 0.32 12.43 13.31
CA LEU A 196 0.17 12.70 11.87
C LEU A 196 -0.98 11.89 11.26
N PRO A 197 -1.62 12.38 10.17
CA PRO A 197 -2.48 11.55 9.34
C PRO A 197 -1.80 10.25 8.93
N ILE A 198 -2.57 9.18 8.81
CA ILE A 198 -2.03 7.86 8.50
C ILE A 198 -2.65 7.35 7.20
N ILE A 199 -1.80 6.90 6.31
CA ILE A 199 -2.18 6.29 5.02
C ILE A 199 -1.80 4.82 5.06
N HIS A 200 -2.79 3.95 4.91
CA HIS A 200 -2.60 2.52 4.71
C HIS A 200 -2.88 2.17 3.26
N VAL A 201 -1.88 1.62 2.60
CA VAL A 201 -1.97 1.06 1.24
C VAL A 201 -1.91 -0.45 1.35
N ASN A 202 -2.89 -1.12 0.77
CA ASN A 202 -2.93 -2.57 0.67
C ASN A 202 -2.87 -2.99 -0.81
N THR A 203 -1.83 -3.71 -1.18
CA THR A 203 -1.60 -4.28 -2.52
C THR A 203 -1.71 -5.80 -2.51
N SER A 204 -2.41 -6.39 -1.52
CA SER A 204 -2.54 -7.84 -1.32
C SER A 204 -1.17 -8.54 -1.22
N GLY A 205 -0.22 -7.89 -0.52
CA GLY A 205 1.13 -8.41 -0.32
C GLY A 205 2.09 -8.22 -1.51
N ILE A 206 1.64 -7.62 -2.62
CA ILE A 206 2.51 -7.36 -3.78
C ILE A 206 3.43 -6.17 -3.46
N SER A 207 4.75 -6.37 -3.65
CA SER A 207 5.75 -5.31 -3.46
C SER A 207 5.68 -4.25 -4.55
N VAL A 208 5.83 -2.97 -4.18
CA VAL A 208 5.87 -1.84 -5.12
C VAL A 208 7.32 -1.56 -5.51
N ASP A 209 7.80 -2.24 -6.54
CA ASP A 209 9.22 -2.24 -6.94
C ASP A 209 9.48 -1.63 -8.34
N SER A 210 8.44 -1.19 -9.07
CA SER A 210 8.53 -0.58 -10.39
C SER A 210 8.10 0.89 -10.36
N LYS A 211 8.74 1.74 -11.17
CA LYS A 211 8.29 3.10 -11.50
C LYS A 211 7.33 3.11 -12.69
N GLU A 212 7.38 2.09 -13.52
CA GLU A 212 6.61 2.02 -14.76
C GLU A 212 5.23 1.42 -14.51
N ASP A 213 5.20 0.30 -13.79
CA ASP A 213 4.00 -0.49 -13.62
C ASP A 213 3.21 -0.08 -12.38
N TYR A 214 1.92 0.16 -12.57
CA TYR A 214 0.99 0.35 -11.48
C TYR A 214 0.52 -0.98 -10.92
N ILE A 215 0.55 -1.11 -9.59
CA ILE A 215 -0.06 -2.20 -8.84
C ILE A 215 -1.43 -1.73 -8.34
N GLU A 216 -2.45 -2.53 -8.54
CA GLU A 216 -3.80 -2.28 -8.01
C GLU A 216 -3.83 -2.57 -6.51
N GLY A 217 -4.67 -1.84 -5.80
CA GLY A 217 -4.85 -2.01 -4.37
C GLY A 217 -5.91 -1.09 -3.80
N ASN A 218 -5.99 -1.10 -2.49
CA ASN A 218 -6.89 -0.24 -1.73
C ASN A 218 -6.07 0.70 -0.83
N VAL A 219 -6.63 1.87 -0.57
CA VAL A 219 -6.07 2.82 0.38
C VAL A 219 -7.13 3.23 1.40
N SER A 220 -6.73 3.30 2.66
CA SER A 220 -7.47 4.02 3.70
C SER A 220 -6.62 5.16 4.24
N ILE A 221 -7.27 6.26 4.62
CA ILE A 221 -6.62 7.46 5.14
C ILE A 221 -7.35 7.86 6.42
N ASN A 222 -6.61 7.92 7.52
CA ASN A 222 -7.09 8.50 8.76
C ASN A 222 -6.58 9.92 8.88
N GLY A 223 -7.49 10.91 8.84
CA GLY A 223 -7.18 12.35 8.92
C GLY A 223 -7.00 12.89 10.33
N MET A 224 -6.99 12.07 11.37
CA MET A 224 -6.78 12.41 12.77
C MET A 224 -7.89 13.27 13.39
N GLY A 225 -9.10 13.21 12.86
CA GLY A 225 -10.24 13.99 13.31
C GLY A 225 -10.28 15.43 12.80
N ASP A 226 -9.13 16.04 12.53
CA ASP A 226 -9.02 17.42 12.04
C ASP A 226 -9.11 17.52 10.51
N LEU A 227 -8.77 16.44 9.82
CA LEU A 227 -8.78 16.36 8.36
C LEU A 227 -9.73 15.23 7.88
N PRO A 228 -10.34 15.36 6.69
CA PRO A 228 -11.18 14.31 6.16
C PRO A 228 -10.36 13.05 5.90
N GLY A 229 -10.92 11.89 6.32
CA GLY A 229 -10.37 10.58 6.07
C GLY A 229 -11.03 9.88 4.89
N ILE A 230 -10.45 8.76 4.48
CA ILE A 230 -10.98 7.82 3.49
C ILE A 230 -11.02 6.45 4.17
N LEU A 231 -12.21 5.85 4.34
CA LEU A 231 -12.33 4.54 4.99
C LEU A 231 -11.73 3.44 4.14
N SER A 232 -12.05 3.44 2.83
CA SER A 232 -11.46 2.55 1.83
C SER A 232 -11.74 3.10 0.45
N ALA A 233 -10.74 3.09 -0.43
CA ALA A 233 -10.91 3.44 -1.85
C ALA A 233 -9.98 2.59 -2.71
N GLU A 234 -10.47 2.15 -3.86
CA GLU A 234 -9.63 1.52 -4.88
C GLU A 234 -8.64 2.53 -5.43
N MET A 235 -7.40 2.10 -5.60
CA MET A 235 -6.34 2.92 -6.18
C MET A 235 -5.31 2.04 -6.89
N LYS A 236 -4.42 2.71 -7.61
CA LYS A 236 -3.19 2.10 -8.15
C LYS A 236 -1.98 2.82 -7.56
N ILE A 237 -0.92 2.08 -7.28
CA ILE A 237 0.35 2.61 -6.74
C ILE A 237 1.52 2.18 -7.60
N LYS A 238 2.49 3.06 -7.77
CA LYS A 238 3.81 2.75 -8.35
C LYS A 238 4.90 3.56 -7.68
N GLY A 239 6.15 3.19 -7.91
CA GLY A 239 7.31 4.00 -7.58
C GLY A 239 7.35 5.31 -8.38
N ARG A 240 8.12 6.30 -7.89
CA ARG A 240 8.37 7.55 -8.59
C ARG A 240 9.75 8.13 -8.26
N GLY A 241 10.09 9.22 -8.92
CA GLY A 241 11.36 9.93 -8.73
C GLY A 241 12.49 9.34 -9.57
N ASN A 242 13.59 10.06 -9.63
CA ASN A 242 14.79 9.63 -10.33
C ASN A 242 15.87 9.24 -9.33
N SER A 243 16.67 10.17 -8.86
CA SER A 243 17.76 9.90 -7.92
C SER A 243 17.29 9.28 -6.60
N THR A 244 16.09 9.63 -6.13
CA THR A 244 15.50 9.10 -4.90
C THR A 244 14.95 7.68 -5.06
N TRP A 245 14.69 7.23 -6.28
CA TRP A 245 14.24 5.86 -6.56
C TRP A 245 15.42 4.89 -6.78
N TRP A 246 16.47 5.34 -7.44
CA TRP A 246 17.61 4.51 -7.78
C TRP A 246 18.35 4.07 -6.52
N GLN A 247 18.31 2.78 -6.26
CA GLN A 247 19.06 2.15 -5.17
C GLN A 247 20.46 1.78 -5.65
N GLY A 248 21.48 2.00 -4.80
CA GLY A 248 22.84 1.55 -5.05
C GLY A 248 23.74 2.58 -5.73
N GLY A 249 23.38 3.86 -5.77
CA GLY A 249 24.36 4.94 -6.00
C GLY A 249 25.39 4.98 -4.87
N ILE A 250 26.58 5.46 -5.14
CA ILE A 250 27.67 5.61 -4.16
C ILE A 250 27.11 6.33 -2.92
N GLY A 251 27.24 5.70 -1.74
CA GLY A 251 26.80 6.26 -0.47
C GLY A 251 25.31 6.04 -0.09
N ARG A 252 24.58 5.16 -0.78
CA ARG A 252 23.18 4.83 -0.43
C ARG A 252 23.06 3.41 0.11
N PRO A 253 22.45 3.20 1.30
CA PRO A 253 22.12 1.88 1.82
C PRO A 253 21.14 1.13 0.90
N VAL A 254 21.24 -0.18 0.83
CA VAL A 254 20.44 -1.06 -0.07
C VAL A 254 18.94 -1.02 0.23
N ASN A 255 18.51 -0.58 1.39
CA ASN A 255 17.10 -0.50 1.80
C ASN A 255 16.67 0.94 2.06
N THR A 256 16.78 1.80 1.06
CA THR A 256 16.39 3.18 1.21
C THR A 256 14.87 3.37 1.13
N LYS A 257 14.38 4.37 1.84
CA LYS A 257 13.00 4.82 1.81
C LYS A 257 12.62 5.30 0.41
N LYS A 258 11.60 4.67 -0.20
CA LYS A 258 11.22 4.93 -1.60
C LYS A 258 10.07 5.93 -1.70
N PRO A 259 10.07 6.86 -2.66
CA PRO A 259 8.91 7.68 -2.97
C PRO A 259 7.91 6.94 -3.88
N TYR A 260 6.61 7.26 -3.73
CA TYR A 260 5.53 6.61 -4.47
C TYR A 260 4.58 7.61 -5.11
N GLN A 261 3.78 7.12 -6.05
CA GLN A 261 2.64 7.80 -6.63
C GLN A 261 1.41 6.91 -6.53
N ILE A 262 0.32 7.46 -5.99
CA ILE A 262 -1.00 6.81 -6.00
C ILE A 262 -1.89 7.47 -7.05
N LYS A 263 -2.80 6.66 -7.63
CA LYS A 263 -3.76 7.12 -8.63
C LYS A 263 -5.13 6.51 -8.33
N PHE A 264 -6.10 7.37 -8.04
CA PHE A 264 -7.51 6.99 -7.89
C PHE A 264 -8.20 6.85 -9.25
N GLY A 265 -9.27 6.07 -9.31
CA GLY A 265 -10.14 5.99 -10.48
C GLY A 265 -10.83 7.32 -10.77
N ASP A 266 -11.35 7.96 -9.72
CA ASP A 266 -12.02 9.26 -9.77
C ASP A 266 -11.21 10.36 -9.07
N LYS A 267 -11.52 11.64 -9.36
CA LYS A 267 -10.93 12.78 -8.65
C LYS A 267 -11.32 12.74 -7.18
N THR A 268 -10.36 12.46 -6.31
CA THR A 268 -10.54 12.24 -4.88
C THR A 268 -9.86 13.37 -4.10
N GLU A 269 -10.55 13.89 -3.09
CA GLU A 269 -9.99 14.81 -2.11
C GLU A 269 -9.14 14.03 -1.11
N VAL A 270 -7.94 14.50 -0.82
CA VAL A 270 -7.03 13.88 0.15
C VAL A 270 -6.65 14.90 1.21
N LEU A 271 -6.99 14.63 2.47
CA LEU A 271 -6.62 15.45 3.62
C LEU A 271 -6.94 16.95 3.42
N ASN A 272 -8.12 17.27 2.92
CA ASN A 272 -8.59 18.63 2.63
C ASN A 272 -7.79 19.37 1.54
N MET A 273 -7.05 18.65 0.70
CA MET A 273 -6.45 19.18 -0.52
C MET A 273 -7.39 19.00 -1.71
N PRO A 274 -7.51 19.98 -2.61
CA PRO A 274 -8.44 19.94 -3.74
C PRO A 274 -8.33 18.66 -4.55
N LYS A 275 -9.49 18.04 -4.83
CA LYS A 275 -9.60 16.72 -5.44
C LYS A 275 -8.91 16.60 -6.80
N ASP A 276 -8.15 15.53 -6.95
CA ASP A 276 -7.62 15.08 -8.24
C ASP A 276 -7.34 13.57 -8.24
N LYS A 277 -6.86 13.02 -9.38
CA LYS A 277 -6.64 11.58 -9.51
C LYS A 277 -5.28 11.11 -8.99
N LYS A 278 -4.21 11.88 -9.20
CA LYS A 278 -2.84 11.47 -8.88
C LYS A 278 -2.30 12.24 -7.68
N TRP A 279 -1.67 11.52 -6.77
CA TRP A 279 -1.04 12.06 -5.56
C TRP A 279 0.35 11.49 -5.41
N VAL A 280 1.30 12.30 -4.94
CA VAL A 280 2.68 11.86 -4.71
C VAL A 280 2.96 11.70 -3.22
N LEU A 281 3.73 10.68 -2.89
CA LEU A 281 4.25 10.40 -1.56
C LEU A 281 5.76 10.62 -1.62
N LEU A 282 6.22 11.80 -1.19
CA LEU A 282 7.63 12.17 -1.15
C LEU A 282 8.28 11.55 0.08
N ALA A 283 9.36 10.83 -0.12
CA ALA A 283 10.04 10.08 0.95
C ALA A 283 10.92 10.94 1.85
N GLU A 284 11.30 12.16 1.41
CA GLU A 284 12.20 13.09 2.09
C GLU A 284 13.55 12.45 2.50
N ILE A 285 14.02 11.47 1.71
CA ILE A 285 15.23 10.71 2.08
C ILE A 285 16.51 11.52 1.98
N SER A 286 16.56 12.47 1.06
CA SER A 286 17.68 13.39 0.90
C SER A 286 17.62 14.58 1.86
N ASP A 287 16.47 14.80 2.50
CA ASP A 287 16.27 15.86 3.50
C ASP A 287 16.02 15.28 4.89
N ILE A 288 17.09 15.17 5.68
CA ILE A 288 16.99 14.62 7.05
C ILE A 288 16.25 15.58 8.00
N SER A 289 16.13 16.88 7.66
CA SER A 289 15.24 17.78 8.41
C SER A 289 13.77 17.47 8.18
N LEU A 290 13.40 16.78 7.10
CA LEU A 290 12.03 16.50 6.64
C LEU A 290 11.20 17.77 6.32
N ILE A 291 11.82 18.97 6.26
CA ILE A 291 11.11 20.25 6.25
C ILE A 291 11.28 21.02 4.93
N ARG A 292 12.37 20.81 4.16
CA ARG A 292 12.71 21.63 2.99
C ARG A 292 11.58 21.74 1.97
N ASN A 293 11.05 20.61 1.54
CA ASN A 293 9.90 20.58 0.62
C ASN A 293 8.61 21.14 1.22
N LYS A 294 8.48 21.23 2.52
CA LYS A 294 7.33 21.81 3.18
C LYS A 294 7.47 23.33 3.34
N ILE A 295 8.63 23.80 3.82
CA ILE A 295 8.84 25.23 4.08
C ILE A 295 8.91 26.06 2.79
N ILE A 296 9.41 25.49 1.70
CA ILE A 296 9.42 26.21 0.43
C ILE A 296 8.00 26.48 -0.10
N ARG A 297 7.03 25.62 0.19
CA ARG A 297 5.63 25.87 -0.16
C ARG A 297 5.04 27.03 0.65
N GLU A 298 5.43 27.18 1.90
CA GLU A 298 5.04 28.35 2.71
C GLU A 298 5.65 29.64 2.14
N ILE A 299 6.93 29.61 1.74
CA ILE A 299 7.60 30.73 1.10
C ILE A 299 6.93 31.05 -0.25
N ALA A 300 6.63 30.04 -1.07
CA ALA A 300 5.97 30.23 -2.36
C ALA A 300 4.53 30.75 -2.24
N ASN A 301 3.80 30.38 -1.18
CA ASN A 301 2.47 30.91 -0.90
C ASN A 301 2.48 32.43 -0.55
N MET A 302 3.62 32.98 -0.22
CA MET A 302 3.81 34.43 -0.10
C MET A 302 4.01 35.10 -1.49
N GLY A 303 4.28 34.30 -2.50
CA GLY A 303 4.45 34.70 -3.89
C GLY A 303 3.12 34.93 -4.62
N ARG A 304 3.25 35.39 -5.86
CA ARG A 304 2.13 35.68 -6.77
C ARG A 304 1.99 34.61 -7.83
N PHE A 305 2.02 33.33 -7.40
CA PHE A 305 1.80 32.19 -8.27
C PHE A 305 0.30 31.88 -8.37
N ASP A 306 -0.16 31.54 -9.55
CA ASP A 306 -1.53 31.08 -9.76
C ASP A 306 -1.79 29.77 -9.00
N TYR A 307 -0.76 28.96 -8.81
CA TYR A 307 -0.84 27.68 -8.12
C TYR A 307 0.47 27.32 -7.40
N VAL A 308 0.35 26.91 -6.15
CA VAL A 308 1.42 26.30 -5.36
C VAL A 308 0.98 24.90 -4.93
N PRO A 309 1.71 23.82 -5.29
CA PRO A 309 1.34 22.47 -4.92
C PRO A 309 1.22 22.30 -3.41
N GLN A 310 0.05 21.87 -2.93
CA GLN A 310 -0.18 21.60 -1.52
C GLN A 310 0.40 20.24 -1.11
N ALA A 311 0.82 20.14 0.15
CA ALA A 311 1.27 18.87 0.72
C ALA A 311 1.03 18.81 2.24
N LYS A 312 0.84 17.59 2.75
CA LYS A 312 0.60 17.27 4.16
C LYS A 312 1.56 16.18 4.61
N TYR A 313 2.04 16.28 5.85
CA TYR A 313 2.77 15.17 6.46
C TYR A 313 1.84 14.01 6.76
N THR A 314 2.34 12.79 6.62
CA THR A 314 1.61 11.55 6.88
C THR A 314 2.56 10.43 7.29
N GLU A 315 2.06 9.48 8.06
CA GLU A 315 2.67 8.16 8.21
C GLU A 315 2.19 7.27 7.07
N LEU A 316 3.08 6.54 6.45
CA LEU A 316 2.75 5.60 5.39
C LEU A 316 2.93 4.16 5.85
N PHE A 317 1.90 3.36 5.63
CA PHE A 317 1.95 1.90 5.74
C PHE A 317 1.67 1.29 4.37
N ILE A 318 2.47 0.31 3.97
CA ILE A 318 2.22 -0.51 2.76
C ILE A 318 2.21 -1.96 3.21
N ASN A 319 1.12 -2.68 2.96
CA ASN A 319 0.93 -4.06 3.38
C ASN A 319 1.31 -4.27 4.86
N ASN A 320 0.84 -3.38 5.74
CA ASN A 320 1.09 -3.33 7.20
C ASN A 320 2.51 -2.96 7.63
N GLU A 321 3.41 -2.82 6.72
CA GLU A 321 4.76 -2.39 7.05
C GLU A 321 4.80 -0.86 7.12
N HIS A 322 5.17 -0.32 8.27
CA HIS A 322 5.40 1.11 8.44
C HIS A 322 6.60 1.55 7.59
N LYS A 323 6.38 2.52 6.72
CA LYS A 323 7.40 3.09 5.82
C LYS A 323 7.94 4.44 6.31
N GLY A 324 7.50 4.91 7.49
CA GLY A 324 7.93 6.17 8.08
C GLY A 324 7.13 7.39 7.66
N THR A 325 7.68 8.56 7.94
CA THR A 325 7.11 9.87 7.64
C THR A 325 7.22 10.21 6.16
N TYR A 326 6.11 10.56 5.53
CA TYR A 326 6.04 11.00 4.13
C TYR A 326 5.39 12.37 4.02
N LEU A 327 5.62 13.03 2.90
CA LEU A 327 4.87 14.21 2.51
C LEU A 327 3.96 13.82 1.34
N ILE A 328 2.64 13.65 1.63
CA ILE A 328 1.66 13.46 0.55
C ILE A 328 1.30 14.79 -0.06
N GLY A 329 1.35 14.90 -1.38
CA GLY A 329 1.10 16.16 -2.06
C GLY A 329 0.54 16.04 -3.46
N GLN A 330 0.16 17.20 -3.98
CA GLN A 330 -0.31 17.36 -5.35
C GLN A 330 0.88 17.21 -6.32
N LYS A 331 0.66 16.48 -7.41
CA LYS A 331 1.61 16.41 -8.53
C LYS A 331 1.49 17.66 -9.40
N VAL A 332 2.58 18.11 -10.00
CA VAL A 332 2.52 19.11 -11.08
C VAL A 332 1.92 18.43 -12.31
N GLU A 333 0.73 18.84 -12.68
CA GLU A 333 0.01 18.40 -13.88
C GLU A 333 -1.13 19.39 -14.19
N GLU A 334 -1.64 19.36 -15.43
CA GLU A 334 -2.81 20.13 -15.81
C GLU A 334 -4.04 19.66 -15.04
N SER A 335 -4.72 20.57 -14.42
CA SER A 335 -6.05 20.34 -13.86
C SER A 335 -6.65 21.67 -13.43
N LYS A 336 -7.97 21.76 -13.44
CA LYS A 336 -8.69 22.92 -12.88
C LYS A 336 -8.31 23.23 -11.42
N ASN A 337 -7.89 22.22 -10.66
CA ASN A 337 -7.50 22.35 -9.26
C ASN A 337 -5.97 22.39 -9.06
N ARG A 338 -5.20 22.45 -10.12
CA ARG A 338 -3.73 22.54 -10.14
C ARG A 338 -3.29 23.58 -11.13
N VAL A 339 -2.48 23.22 -12.14
CA VAL A 339 -2.10 24.17 -13.19
C VAL A 339 -3.27 24.27 -14.15
N ASN A 340 -4.04 25.34 -14.04
CA ASN A 340 -5.21 25.56 -14.89
C ASN A 340 -4.79 26.35 -16.14
N ILE A 341 -4.58 25.64 -17.24
CA ILE A 341 -4.17 26.20 -18.53
C ILE A 341 -5.34 26.27 -19.53
N GLY A 342 -6.57 25.96 -19.11
CA GLY A 342 -7.73 25.91 -20.01
C GLY A 342 -7.59 24.81 -21.08
N ASP A 343 -8.35 24.98 -22.17
CA ASP A 343 -8.44 23.96 -23.22
C ASP A 343 -7.30 24.05 -24.26
N ASN A 344 -6.57 25.17 -24.32
CA ASN A 344 -5.56 25.45 -25.36
C ASN A 344 -4.22 25.93 -24.80
N GLY A 345 -4.00 25.82 -23.51
CA GLY A 345 -2.74 26.21 -22.88
C GLY A 345 -1.71 25.10 -22.86
N TYR A 346 -0.50 25.45 -22.43
CA TYR A 346 0.65 24.56 -22.36
C TYR A 346 1.25 24.58 -20.96
N LEU A 347 1.59 23.41 -20.44
CA LEU A 347 2.44 23.23 -19.27
C LEU A 347 3.77 22.66 -19.74
N ILE A 348 4.85 23.36 -19.49
CA ILE A 348 6.18 22.99 -19.98
C ILE A 348 7.13 22.85 -18.80
N GLU A 349 7.99 21.86 -18.85
CA GLU A 349 9.12 21.67 -17.97
C GLU A 349 10.43 21.91 -18.75
N ILE A 350 11.29 22.81 -18.26
CA ILE A 350 12.68 22.81 -18.70
C ILE A 350 13.36 21.69 -17.93
N ASP A 351 13.88 20.73 -18.65
CA ASP A 351 14.52 19.51 -18.16
C ASP A 351 15.83 19.27 -18.92
N THR A 352 16.50 18.19 -18.60
CA THR A 352 17.72 17.75 -19.29
C THR A 352 17.51 16.38 -19.94
N ASP A 353 18.08 16.15 -21.09
CA ASP A 353 18.13 14.83 -21.73
C ASP A 353 19.27 13.95 -21.19
N ALA A 354 20.04 14.45 -20.24
CA ALA A 354 21.04 13.67 -19.53
C ALA A 354 20.41 12.63 -18.58
N HIS A 355 21.15 11.56 -18.36
CA HIS A 355 20.82 10.54 -17.36
C HIS A 355 19.47 9.81 -17.56
N GLY A 356 18.93 9.79 -18.78
CA GLY A 356 17.70 9.08 -19.11
C GLY A 356 16.46 9.66 -18.40
N ARG A 357 16.41 10.99 -18.24
CA ARG A 357 15.27 11.68 -17.63
C ARG A 357 14.09 11.83 -18.58
N ILE A 358 14.36 11.93 -19.87
CA ILE A 358 13.33 12.01 -20.91
C ILE A 358 12.83 10.61 -21.22
N GLU A 359 11.53 10.41 -21.11
CA GLU A 359 10.84 9.15 -21.38
C GLU A 359 10.50 9.05 -22.89
N GLU A 360 10.22 7.84 -23.38
CA GLU A 360 9.99 7.58 -24.81
C GLU A 360 8.75 8.34 -25.36
N ASP A 361 7.76 8.57 -24.51
CA ASP A 361 6.52 9.28 -24.82
C ASP A 361 6.56 10.79 -24.53
N ASP A 362 7.67 11.31 -24.01
CA ASP A 362 7.85 12.75 -23.81
C ASP A 362 7.97 13.49 -25.15
N VAL A 363 7.26 14.60 -25.27
CA VAL A 363 7.32 15.49 -26.44
C VAL A 363 8.23 16.69 -26.11
N ILE A 364 9.42 16.71 -26.68
CA ILE A 364 10.44 17.70 -26.36
C ILE A 364 10.80 18.57 -27.58
N PHE A 365 11.25 19.79 -27.32
CA PHE A 365 11.91 20.62 -28.29
C PHE A 365 13.14 21.32 -27.70
N ARG A 366 14.01 21.82 -28.61
CA ARG A 366 15.16 22.66 -28.27
C ARG A 366 14.90 24.07 -28.77
N SER A 367 15.14 25.05 -27.92
CA SER A 367 15.08 26.45 -28.31
C SER A 367 16.39 26.94 -28.93
N ASN A 368 16.32 28.12 -29.62
CA ASN A 368 17.47 28.67 -30.32
C ASN A 368 18.54 29.26 -29.39
N VAL A 369 18.20 29.63 -28.15
CA VAL A 369 19.16 30.28 -27.25
C VAL A 369 19.44 29.41 -26.03
N TRP A 370 18.43 29.02 -25.27
CA TRP A 370 18.61 28.19 -24.08
C TRP A 370 19.33 26.88 -24.39
N SER A 371 18.81 26.11 -25.34
CA SER A 371 19.36 24.78 -25.65
C SER A 371 20.71 24.85 -26.38
N ASN A 372 21.05 25.98 -27.00
CA ASN A 372 22.39 26.21 -27.52
C ASN A 372 23.40 26.58 -26.42
N HIS A 373 22.93 27.19 -25.33
CA HIS A 373 23.78 27.53 -24.19
C HIS A 373 23.95 26.32 -23.25
N TYR A 374 22.84 25.65 -22.94
CA TYR A 374 22.80 24.42 -22.16
C TYR A 374 22.54 23.23 -23.09
N SER A 375 23.60 22.56 -23.52
CA SER A 375 23.55 21.57 -24.61
C SER A 375 22.62 20.37 -24.32
N GLU A 376 22.40 20.06 -23.05
CA GLU A 376 21.49 18.99 -22.62
C GLU A 376 20.08 19.54 -22.24
N GLY A 377 19.88 20.85 -22.22
CA GLY A 377 18.63 21.49 -21.83
C GLY A 377 17.57 21.35 -22.92
N VAL A 378 16.43 20.84 -22.55
CA VAL A 378 15.25 20.63 -23.40
C VAL A 378 13.98 21.21 -22.76
N PHE A 379 13.01 21.54 -23.61
CA PHE A 379 11.67 21.94 -23.21
C PHE A 379 10.75 20.75 -23.41
N ASN A 380 10.28 20.17 -22.31
CA ASN A 380 9.39 19.03 -22.30
C ASN A 380 7.93 19.52 -22.15
N ILE A 381 7.10 19.27 -23.14
CA ILE A 381 5.68 19.65 -23.12
C ILE A 381 4.94 18.59 -22.28
N LYS A 382 4.60 18.93 -21.04
CA LYS A 382 3.90 18.02 -20.13
C LYS A 382 2.41 17.98 -20.40
N GLU A 383 1.84 19.05 -20.93
CA GLU A 383 0.44 19.17 -21.35
C GLU A 383 0.29 20.27 -22.42
N PRO A 384 -0.56 20.09 -23.41
CA PRO A 384 -1.26 18.85 -23.74
C PRO A 384 -0.33 17.80 -24.39
N SER A 385 -0.81 16.56 -24.50
CA SER A 385 -0.11 15.56 -25.34
C SER A 385 -0.20 15.98 -26.80
N LEU A 386 0.93 16.12 -27.48
CA LEU A 386 1.02 16.62 -28.85
C LEU A 386 1.78 15.65 -29.75
N ASP A 387 1.44 15.70 -31.05
CA ASP A 387 2.28 15.09 -32.08
C ASP A 387 3.42 16.06 -32.46
N TYR A 388 4.62 15.50 -32.72
CA TYR A 388 5.72 16.29 -33.25
C TYR A 388 5.32 16.96 -34.57
N ASP A 389 5.76 18.21 -34.76
CA ASP A 389 5.49 19.04 -35.93
C ASP A 389 4.01 19.39 -36.17
N SER A 390 3.11 19.14 -35.19
CA SER A 390 1.76 19.69 -35.24
C SER A 390 1.75 21.22 -35.18
N ASP A 391 0.66 21.85 -35.56
CA ASP A 391 0.51 23.31 -35.48
C ASP A 391 0.66 23.81 -34.05
N GLU A 392 0.11 23.07 -33.07
CA GLU A 392 0.19 23.37 -31.65
C GLU A 392 1.63 23.21 -31.12
N PHE A 393 2.35 22.17 -31.54
CA PHE A 393 3.76 21.98 -31.20
C PHE A 393 4.61 23.14 -31.75
N ASN A 394 4.43 23.51 -33.02
CA ASN A 394 5.17 24.59 -33.63
C ASN A 394 4.84 25.95 -32.99
N LEU A 395 3.55 26.18 -32.64
CA LEU A 395 3.11 27.41 -31.98
C LEU A 395 3.88 27.66 -30.67
N ILE A 396 3.95 26.67 -29.77
CA ILE A 396 4.65 26.86 -28.49
C ILE A 396 6.16 26.98 -28.67
N LYS A 397 6.76 26.17 -29.53
CA LYS A 397 8.20 26.26 -29.87
C LYS A 397 8.59 27.62 -30.44
N ASP A 398 7.79 28.14 -31.40
CA ASP A 398 8.03 29.45 -32.01
C ASP A 398 7.81 30.56 -30.97
N HIS A 399 6.79 30.49 -30.13
CA HIS A 399 6.56 31.47 -29.10
C HIS A 399 7.72 31.57 -28.07
N ILE A 400 8.34 30.45 -27.70
CA ILE A 400 9.53 30.44 -26.85
C ILE A 400 10.75 31.05 -27.60
N ASN A 401 10.94 30.72 -28.86
CA ASN A 401 12.01 31.32 -29.68
C ASN A 401 11.82 32.83 -29.88
N ASP A 402 10.57 33.29 -30.04
CA ASP A 402 10.25 34.73 -30.14
C ASP A 402 10.51 35.45 -28.83
N PHE A 403 10.12 34.84 -27.68
CA PHE A 403 10.47 35.37 -26.36
C PHE A 403 11.99 35.49 -26.18
N GLU A 404 12.75 34.44 -26.51
CA GLU A 404 14.21 34.47 -26.42
C GLU A 404 14.79 35.53 -27.36
N SER A 405 14.27 35.64 -28.57
CA SER A 405 14.71 36.68 -29.55
C SER A 405 14.47 38.09 -29.02
N ALA A 406 13.32 38.31 -28.37
CA ALA A 406 13.02 39.59 -27.73
C ALA A 406 13.92 39.86 -26.52
N LEU A 407 14.21 38.84 -25.69
CA LEU A 407 15.05 38.94 -24.50
C LEU A 407 16.51 39.22 -24.85
N PHE A 408 17.06 38.59 -25.90
CA PHE A 408 18.45 38.71 -26.27
C PHE A 408 18.71 39.76 -27.40
N GLY A 409 17.62 40.35 -27.90
CA GLY A 409 17.68 41.41 -28.92
C GLY A 409 18.21 42.75 -28.36
N GLU A 410 18.51 43.68 -29.24
CA GLU A 410 19.03 45.02 -28.89
C GLU A 410 18.01 45.82 -28.07
N ASN A 411 16.72 45.70 -28.40
CA ASN A 411 15.62 46.45 -27.77
C ASN A 411 14.95 45.69 -26.61
N PHE A 412 15.64 44.74 -25.95
CA PHE A 412 15.03 43.86 -24.96
C PHE A 412 14.38 44.60 -23.79
N LYS A 413 14.80 45.83 -23.45
CA LYS A 413 14.23 46.66 -22.38
C LYS A 413 12.96 47.43 -22.79
N ASP A 414 12.58 47.35 -24.06
CA ASP A 414 11.36 48.02 -24.52
C ASP A 414 10.12 47.38 -23.87
N PRO A 415 9.19 48.15 -23.28
CA PRO A 415 8.03 47.60 -22.57
C PRO A 415 7.05 46.90 -23.50
N ASP A 416 6.95 47.29 -24.77
CA ASP A 416 5.95 46.80 -25.72
C ASP A 416 6.49 45.76 -26.69
N PHE A 417 7.81 45.83 -27.03
CA PHE A 417 8.47 44.97 -28.03
C PHE A 417 9.59 44.10 -27.45
N GLY A 418 10.05 44.37 -26.22
CA GLY A 418 11.02 43.55 -25.52
C GLY A 418 10.41 42.39 -24.77
N TYR A 419 11.23 41.69 -23.95
CA TYR A 419 10.84 40.48 -23.24
C TYR A 419 9.60 40.66 -22.31
N ARG A 420 9.38 41.90 -21.82
CA ARG A 420 8.26 42.22 -20.92
C ARG A 420 6.88 42.05 -21.58
N SER A 421 6.81 42.07 -22.90
CA SER A 421 5.56 41.79 -23.65
C SER A 421 5.20 40.31 -23.63
N PHE A 422 6.17 39.40 -23.44
CA PHE A 422 5.99 37.96 -23.46
C PHE A 422 5.71 37.34 -22.09
N ILE A 423 6.17 37.95 -20.99
CA ILE A 423 6.17 37.33 -19.67
C ILE A 423 5.32 38.07 -18.65
N ASP A 424 4.70 37.32 -17.72
CA ASP A 424 4.17 37.87 -16.47
C ASP A 424 5.35 38.16 -15.50
N LEU A 425 5.71 39.43 -15.38
CA LEU A 425 6.82 39.84 -14.54
C LEU A 425 6.68 39.45 -13.09
N SER A 426 5.45 39.39 -12.57
CA SER A 426 5.20 39.03 -11.17
C SER A 426 5.60 37.58 -10.89
N SER A 427 5.20 36.67 -11.76
CA SER A 427 5.55 35.25 -11.63
C SER A 427 7.05 35.02 -11.83
N PHE A 428 7.68 35.70 -12.78
CA PHE A 428 9.13 35.60 -13.00
C PHE A 428 9.95 36.11 -11.82
N VAL A 429 9.57 37.26 -11.24
CA VAL A 429 10.24 37.81 -10.05
C VAL A 429 10.09 36.89 -8.84
N ASP A 430 8.88 36.41 -8.58
CA ASP A 430 8.64 35.56 -7.41
C ASP A 430 9.25 34.17 -7.59
N TRP A 431 9.22 33.60 -8.79
CA TRP A 431 9.91 32.33 -9.08
C TRP A 431 11.42 32.46 -8.89
N PHE A 432 12.00 33.56 -9.41
CA PHE A 432 13.42 33.87 -9.18
C PHE A 432 13.72 33.93 -7.68
N LEU A 433 12.97 34.70 -6.90
CA LEU A 433 13.23 34.88 -5.48
C LEU A 433 13.06 33.59 -4.68
N VAL A 434 12.04 32.81 -4.94
CA VAL A 434 11.82 31.52 -4.25
C VAL A 434 13.01 30.59 -4.49
N ASN A 435 13.48 30.47 -5.73
CA ASN A 435 14.60 29.62 -6.07
C ASN A 435 15.97 30.23 -5.69
N GLU A 436 16.12 31.58 -5.70
CA GLU A 436 17.36 32.24 -5.28
C GLU A 436 17.51 32.23 -3.76
N ILE A 437 16.44 32.49 -2.99
CA ILE A 437 16.45 32.40 -1.52
C ILE A 437 16.84 31.01 -1.07
N SER A 438 16.33 30.00 -1.73
CA SER A 438 16.60 28.60 -1.39
C SER A 438 17.86 28.03 -2.03
N LYS A 439 18.45 28.71 -3.02
CA LYS A 439 19.51 28.19 -3.89
C LYS A 439 19.18 26.78 -4.37
N ASN A 440 17.98 26.59 -4.93
CA ASN A 440 17.56 25.29 -5.45
C ASN A 440 18.56 24.81 -6.50
N GLN A 441 19.20 23.66 -6.22
CA GLN A 441 20.30 23.13 -7.02
C GLN A 441 19.90 22.92 -8.46
N ASP A 442 18.76 22.32 -8.72
CA ASP A 442 18.34 21.87 -10.04
C ASP A 442 17.71 23.01 -10.86
N ALA A 443 17.06 23.96 -10.17
CA ALA A 443 16.34 25.05 -10.83
C ALA A 443 17.25 26.07 -11.55
N LYS A 444 18.57 25.98 -11.43
CA LYS A 444 19.48 26.86 -12.17
C LYS A 444 19.39 26.62 -13.68
N SER A 445 19.44 25.37 -14.12
CA SER A 445 19.43 25.03 -15.55
C SER A 445 19.24 23.52 -15.82
N PHE A 446 18.96 22.72 -14.80
CA PHE A 446 19.00 21.26 -14.93
C PHE A 446 17.61 20.67 -15.12
N SER A 447 16.70 20.85 -14.16
CA SER A 447 15.38 20.21 -14.22
C SER A 447 14.38 20.85 -13.26
N SER A 448 13.12 20.40 -13.34
CA SER A 448 12.03 20.82 -12.45
C SER A 448 11.71 22.32 -12.53
N ILE A 449 11.99 22.94 -13.66
CA ILE A 449 11.71 24.34 -13.96
C ILE A 449 10.41 24.39 -14.77
N TYR A 450 9.31 24.68 -14.12
CA TYR A 450 8.00 24.71 -14.78
C TYR A 450 7.58 26.12 -15.14
N PHE A 451 6.89 26.23 -16.27
CA PHE A 451 6.16 27.41 -16.67
C PHE A 451 4.92 27.01 -17.49
N ASN A 452 3.99 27.93 -17.61
CA ASN A 452 2.78 27.70 -18.42
C ASN A 452 2.54 28.88 -19.36
N TYR A 453 1.85 28.59 -20.44
CA TYR A 453 1.47 29.57 -21.45
C TYR A 453 0.07 29.29 -21.98
N ILE A 454 -0.77 30.31 -22.04
CA ILE A 454 -2.07 30.26 -22.72
C ILE A 454 -2.01 31.19 -23.92
N PRO A 455 -2.28 30.72 -25.15
CA PRO A 455 -2.20 31.57 -26.35
C PRO A 455 -2.96 32.88 -26.21
N GLY A 456 -2.24 33.99 -26.43
CA GLY A 456 -2.75 35.35 -26.25
C GLY A 456 -2.54 35.95 -24.85
N GLU A 457 -2.05 35.15 -23.88
CA GLU A 457 -1.62 35.62 -22.58
C GLU A 457 -0.08 35.70 -22.49
N LYS A 458 0.43 36.00 -21.31
CA LYS A 458 1.87 36.01 -21.01
C LYS A 458 2.32 34.69 -20.42
N ILE A 459 3.57 34.31 -20.69
CA ILE A 459 4.23 33.17 -20.06
C ILE A 459 4.31 33.43 -18.55
N LYS A 460 3.90 32.45 -17.73
CA LYS A 460 3.96 32.49 -16.27
C LYS A 460 4.91 31.42 -15.74
N MET A 461 5.89 31.82 -14.94
CA MET A 461 6.76 30.86 -14.23
C MET A 461 6.00 30.16 -13.09
N GLY A 462 6.30 28.88 -12.90
CA GLY A 462 5.71 28.02 -11.91
C GLY A 462 4.83 26.90 -12.52
N PRO A 463 4.38 25.98 -11.66
CA PRO A 463 4.54 25.95 -10.21
C PRO A 463 5.96 25.56 -9.77
N ILE A 464 6.26 25.81 -8.48
CA ILE A 464 7.50 25.35 -7.86
C ILE A 464 7.49 23.83 -7.65
N TRP A 465 8.66 23.20 -7.81
CA TRP A 465 8.80 21.77 -7.61
C TRP A 465 10.24 21.38 -7.22
N ASP A 466 10.39 20.31 -6.40
CA ASP A 466 11.62 19.59 -6.10
C ASP A 466 12.70 20.42 -5.38
N PHE A 467 12.56 20.55 -4.05
CA PHE A 467 13.43 21.37 -3.21
C PHE A 467 14.17 20.57 -2.13
N ASP A 468 14.30 19.27 -2.28
CA ASP A 468 15.11 18.47 -1.36
C ASP A 468 16.61 18.80 -1.44
N LEU A 469 17.07 19.29 -2.60
CA LEU A 469 18.43 19.78 -2.86
C LEU A 469 18.57 21.30 -2.73
N ALA A 470 17.77 21.92 -1.87
CA ALA A 470 17.76 23.36 -1.62
C ALA A 470 18.25 23.68 -0.21
N PHE A 471 18.40 25.00 0.09
CA PHE A 471 18.82 25.49 1.40
C PHE A 471 20.13 24.84 1.89
N GLY A 472 21.11 24.76 1.01
CA GLY A 472 22.43 24.23 1.31
C GLY A 472 22.49 22.72 1.47
N ASN A 473 21.46 21.97 1.06
CA ASN A 473 21.43 20.50 1.17
C ASN A 473 22.11 19.83 -0.04
N VAL A 474 23.28 20.27 -0.42
CA VAL A 474 24.11 19.68 -1.46
C VAL A 474 25.59 19.75 -1.05
N ASN A 475 26.39 18.77 -1.47
CA ASN A 475 27.83 18.69 -1.16
C ASN A 475 28.74 18.73 -2.41
N TYR A 476 28.19 19.07 -3.57
CA TYR A 476 28.92 19.02 -4.85
C TYR A 476 28.85 20.32 -5.66
N SER A 477 28.26 21.38 -5.13
CA SER A 477 28.13 22.67 -5.81
C SER A 477 28.15 23.85 -4.83
N ASN A 478 28.30 25.07 -5.36
CA ASN A 478 28.21 26.29 -4.57
C ASN A 478 26.82 26.62 -4.02
N ALA A 479 25.80 25.84 -4.32
CA ALA A 479 24.48 25.95 -3.69
C ALA A 479 24.52 25.58 -2.21
N GLU A 480 25.54 24.84 -1.75
CA GLU A 480 25.82 24.60 -0.34
C GLU A 480 26.00 25.90 0.46
N ASN A 481 26.71 26.88 -0.11
CA ASN A 481 27.03 28.12 0.58
C ASN A 481 25.87 29.12 0.60
N PRO A 482 25.55 29.78 1.73
CA PRO A 482 24.50 30.79 1.78
C PRO A 482 24.86 32.09 1.02
N GLY A 483 26.14 32.39 0.81
CA GLY A 483 26.61 33.54 0.05
C GLY A 483 26.61 33.34 -1.47
N GLY A 484 26.67 34.42 -2.23
CA GLY A 484 26.71 34.41 -3.70
C GLY A 484 25.36 34.18 -4.38
N PHE A 485 25.21 34.60 -5.62
CA PHE A 485 24.05 34.31 -6.44
C PHE A 485 24.07 32.88 -6.98
N TRP A 486 22.90 32.36 -7.28
CA TRP A 486 22.70 31.04 -7.87
C TRP A 486 21.82 31.08 -9.12
N ILE A 487 20.54 31.46 -8.97
CA ILE A 487 19.59 31.56 -10.09
C ILE A 487 19.87 32.82 -10.95
N LYS A 488 20.45 33.86 -10.37
CA LYS A 488 20.83 35.07 -11.15
C LYS A 488 21.79 34.77 -12.30
N ASP A 489 22.58 33.68 -12.18
CA ASP A 489 23.49 33.23 -13.24
C ASP A 489 22.81 32.39 -14.32
N ASN A 490 21.52 32.07 -14.17
CA ASN A 490 20.73 31.43 -15.20
C ASN A 490 20.64 32.31 -16.45
N LEU A 491 20.66 31.72 -17.61
CA LEU A 491 20.78 32.43 -18.90
C LEU A 491 19.74 33.54 -19.07
N TRP A 492 18.44 33.24 -18.82
CA TRP A 492 17.37 34.21 -18.97
C TRP A 492 17.45 35.30 -17.89
N TYR A 493 17.64 34.90 -16.62
CA TYR A 493 17.70 35.83 -15.50
C TYR A 493 18.95 36.72 -15.58
N ASN A 494 20.11 36.20 -15.97
CA ASN A 494 21.32 36.99 -16.15
C ASN A 494 21.04 38.16 -17.11
N ARG A 495 20.36 37.90 -18.24
CA ARG A 495 19.99 38.92 -19.20
C ARG A 495 18.93 39.89 -18.68
N MET A 496 17.89 39.40 -17.98
CA MET A 496 16.84 40.26 -17.41
C MET A 496 17.41 41.23 -16.36
N PHE A 497 18.44 40.83 -15.60
CA PHE A 497 19.09 41.70 -14.62
C PHE A 497 19.88 42.88 -15.23
N GLU A 498 20.14 42.88 -16.51
CA GLU A 498 20.65 44.05 -17.22
C GLU A 498 19.58 45.12 -17.41
N ASP A 499 18.28 44.81 -17.21
CA ASP A 499 17.20 45.78 -17.17
C ASP A 499 17.03 46.34 -15.74
N PRO A 500 17.32 47.66 -15.53
CA PRO A 500 17.13 48.30 -14.22
C PRO A 500 15.69 48.15 -13.68
N TYR A 501 14.70 48.08 -14.55
CA TYR A 501 13.33 47.91 -14.15
C TYR A 501 13.09 46.56 -13.46
N PHE A 502 13.55 45.47 -14.09
CA PHE A 502 13.49 44.14 -13.50
C PHE A 502 14.25 44.04 -12.18
N ASN A 503 15.47 44.57 -12.17
CA ASN A 503 16.34 44.59 -10.99
C ASN A 503 15.67 45.27 -9.79
N ASN A 504 15.01 46.42 -10.02
CA ASN A 504 14.31 47.13 -8.98
C ASN A 504 13.08 46.36 -8.45
N LEU A 505 12.30 45.74 -9.34
CA LEU A 505 11.17 44.89 -8.92
C LEU A 505 11.63 43.71 -8.03
N VAL A 506 12.75 43.09 -8.37
CA VAL A 506 13.31 41.99 -7.58
C VAL A 506 13.76 42.52 -6.20
N LYS A 507 14.42 43.66 -6.12
CA LYS A 507 14.86 44.26 -4.86
C LYS A 507 13.68 44.59 -3.94
N GLU A 508 12.67 45.30 -4.46
CA GLU A 508 11.44 45.65 -3.70
C GLU A 508 10.76 44.38 -3.18
N ARG A 509 10.74 43.34 -4.00
CA ARG A 509 10.09 42.09 -3.62
C ARG A 509 10.92 41.26 -2.62
N LEU A 510 12.25 41.34 -2.68
CA LEU A 510 13.15 40.73 -1.69
C LEU A 510 12.98 41.33 -0.31
N GLU A 511 12.75 42.65 -0.21
CA GLU A 511 12.41 43.31 1.07
C GLU A 511 11.17 42.69 1.72
N TYR A 512 10.12 42.44 0.93
CA TYR A 512 8.91 41.78 1.43
C TYR A 512 9.19 40.36 1.99
N PHE A 513 10.01 39.53 1.32
CA PHE A 513 10.39 38.21 1.84
C PHE A 513 11.23 38.34 3.12
N ASN A 514 12.12 39.34 3.18
CA ASN A 514 12.94 39.58 4.36
C ASN A 514 12.10 40.03 5.57
N ASP A 515 11.11 40.90 5.38
CA ASP A 515 10.18 41.34 6.43
C ASP A 515 9.38 40.17 7.03
N ASN A 516 9.20 39.10 6.24
CA ASN A 516 8.53 37.89 6.65
C ASN A 516 9.47 36.77 7.14
N LEU A 517 10.80 37.01 7.22
CA LEU A 517 11.79 35.99 7.60
C LEU A 517 11.45 35.36 8.95
N ASN A 518 11.06 36.14 9.96
CA ASN A 518 10.71 35.60 11.26
C ASN A 518 9.49 34.67 11.23
N ASN A 519 8.52 34.93 10.34
CA ASN A 519 7.38 34.04 10.13
C ASN A 519 7.82 32.72 9.51
N ILE A 520 8.74 32.76 8.54
CA ILE A 520 9.32 31.58 7.91
C ILE A 520 10.04 30.71 8.95
N LEU A 521 10.89 31.33 9.79
CA LEU A 521 11.64 30.63 10.84
C LEU A 521 10.71 30.03 11.91
N SER A 522 9.65 30.75 12.29
CA SER A 522 8.63 30.24 13.22
C SER A 522 7.89 29.02 12.63
N LYS A 523 7.60 29.02 11.33
CA LYS A 523 7.00 27.86 10.67
C LYS A 523 7.89 26.61 10.71
N ILE A 524 9.21 26.79 10.65
CA ILE A 524 10.13 25.67 10.81
C ILE A 524 10.06 25.10 12.21
N ASP A 525 9.96 25.96 13.26
CA ASP A 525 9.79 25.51 14.66
C ASP A 525 8.45 24.79 14.86
N ASP A 526 7.38 25.30 14.24
CA ASP A 526 6.06 24.65 14.25
C ASP A 526 6.14 23.23 13.63
N TYR A 527 6.85 23.09 12.49
CA TYR A 527 7.01 21.79 11.83
C TYR A 527 7.92 20.85 12.61
N GLU A 528 9.00 21.33 13.21
CA GLU A 528 9.83 20.52 14.10
C GLU A 528 9.02 19.95 15.27
N THR A 529 8.21 20.80 15.92
CA THR A 529 7.32 20.38 17.00
C THR A 529 6.27 19.38 16.51
N TYR A 530 5.66 19.64 15.35
CA TYR A 530 4.65 18.76 14.75
C TYR A 530 5.21 17.38 14.39
N LEU A 531 6.48 17.32 14.02
CA LEU A 531 7.18 16.08 13.64
C LEU A 531 7.84 15.36 14.82
N GLU A 532 7.78 15.89 16.06
CA GLU A 532 8.55 15.36 17.18
C GLU A 532 8.44 13.84 17.40
N LYS A 533 7.23 13.29 17.34
CA LYS A 533 6.99 11.87 17.49
C LYS A 533 7.29 11.10 16.18
N SER A 534 6.90 11.67 15.06
CA SER A 534 7.01 11.05 13.74
C SER A 534 8.47 10.85 13.31
N GLN A 535 9.31 11.89 13.49
CA GLN A 535 10.72 11.78 13.15
C GLN A 535 11.45 10.69 13.95
N LYS A 536 11.11 10.48 15.24
CA LYS A 536 11.68 9.41 16.05
C LYS A 536 11.39 8.03 15.42
N LYS A 537 10.11 7.77 15.09
CA LYS A 537 9.72 6.52 14.42
C LYS A 537 10.33 6.38 13.02
N ASN A 538 10.44 7.47 12.27
CA ASN A 538 11.09 7.48 10.97
C ASN A 538 12.56 7.05 11.07
N PHE A 539 13.30 7.59 12.02
CA PHE A 539 14.74 7.30 12.18
C PHE A 539 15.01 6.00 12.94
N GLU A 540 14.03 5.46 13.68
CA GLU A 540 14.06 4.06 14.15
C GLU A 540 14.05 3.07 12.98
N LEU A 541 13.31 3.37 11.90
CA LEU A 541 13.29 2.56 10.68
C LEU A 541 14.54 2.77 9.81
N TYR A 542 15.10 3.97 9.82
CA TYR A 542 16.23 4.38 8.98
C TYR A 542 17.38 4.96 9.81
N PRO A 543 17.97 4.18 10.73
CA PRO A 543 18.97 4.70 11.69
C PRO A 543 20.23 5.23 11.02
N ASP A 544 20.62 4.70 9.86
CA ASP A 544 21.78 5.17 9.09
C ASP A 544 21.68 6.64 8.66
N LEU A 545 20.46 7.19 8.59
CA LEU A 545 20.25 8.60 8.26
C LEU A 545 20.73 9.55 9.37
N LEU A 546 20.72 9.10 10.64
CA LEU A 546 21.23 9.84 11.79
C LEU A 546 22.63 9.38 12.26
N ASP A 547 23.23 8.41 11.60
CA ASP A 547 24.59 7.98 11.92
C ASP A 547 25.62 8.89 11.22
N PRO A 548 26.37 9.75 11.97
CA PRO A 548 27.35 10.65 11.36
C PRO A 548 28.52 9.93 10.67
N SER A 549 28.74 8.65 10.98
CA SER A 549 29.78 7.84 10.34
C SER A 549 29.40 7.33 8.95
N LYS A 550 28.10 7.41 8.60
CA LYS A 550 27.57 6.99 7.31
C LYS A 550 27.50 8.16 6.35
N GLU A 551 27.84 7.92 5.10
CA GLU A 551 27.60 8.89 4.05
C GLU A 551 26.14 8.83 3.57
N VAL A 552 25.48 9.97 3.53
CA VAL A 552 24.13 10.12 2.95
C VAL A 552 24.20 11.20 1.86
N TRP A 553 24.25 10.77 0.64
CA TRP A 553 24.26 11.70 -0.49
C TRP A 553 22.90 12.42 -0.64
N PRO A 554 22.87 13.70 -0.94
CA PRO A 554 23.97 14.67 -1.07
C PRO A 554 24.18 15.55 0.17
N VAL A 555 23.83 15.07 1.36
CA VAL A 555 23.80 15.83 2.62
C VAL A 555 25.21 16.31 3.00
N PRO A 556 25.47 17.62 3.09
CA PRO A 556 26.80 18.16 3.32
C PRO A 556 27.27 18.06 4.79
N ALA A 557 26.34 18.20 5.74
CA ALA A 557 26.62 18.16 7.16
C ALA A 557 25.95 16.93 7.80
N ARG A 558 26.65 16.26 8.75
CA ARG A 558 26.15 15.05 9.40
C ARG A 558 26.00 15.29 10.89
N PHE A 559 24.80 15.01 11.40
CA PHE A 559 24.44 15.12 12.81
C PHE A 559 23.83 13.81 13.30
N ASP A 560 23.86 13.58 14.61
CA ASP A 560 23.32 12.38 15.24
C ASP A 560 21.86 12.53 15.73
N ASN A 561 21.25 13.69 15.47
CA ASN A 561 19.88 13.97 15.85
C ASN A 561 19.18 14.90 14.86
N HIS A 562 17.87 14.80 14.79
CA HIS A 562 17.02 15.58 13.88
C HIS A 562 17.06 17.10 14.16
N HIS A 563 17.11 17.51 15.43
CA HIS A 563 17.11 18.90 15.85
C HIS A 563 18.27 19.68 15.21
N ASP A 564 19.48 19.12 15.17
CA ASP A 564 20.63 19.79 14.59
C ASP A 564 20.52 19.95 13.06
N TYR A 565 19.82 19.03 12.34
CA TYR A 565 19.49 19.24 10.92
C TYR A 565 18.49 20.39 10.73
N VAL A 566 17.49 20.52 11.60
CA VAL A 566 16.55 21.65 11.58
C VAL A 566 17.26 22.96 11.89
N LYS A 567 18.13 22.97 12.89
CA LYS A 567 18.94 24.13 13.24
C LYS A 567 19.89 24.54 12.10
N TYR A 568 20.49 23.57 11.42
CA TYR A 568 21.32 23.82 10.24
C TYR A 568 20.50 24.53 9.14
N LEU A 569 19.32 24.03 8.83
CA LEU A 569 18.39 24.65 7.87
C LEU A 569 18.05 26.09 8.26
N LYS A 570 17.68 26.35 9.53
CA LYS A 570 17.35 27.69 10.02
C LYS A 570 18.53 28.65 9.91
N ASN A 571 19.69 28.25 10.36
CA ASN A 571 20.91 29.07 10.30
C ASN A 571 21.25 29.41 8.86
N TRP A 572 21.18 28.41 7.96
CA TRP A 572 21.45 28.63 6.55
C TRP A 572 20.50 29.67 5.95
N ILE A 573 19.19 29.60 6.24
CA ILE A 573 18.20 30.58 5.75
C ILE A 573 18.51 31.97 6.29
N GLN A 574 18.86 32.11 7.57
CA GLN A 574 19.21 33.39 8.18
C GLN A 574 20.46 34.00 7.54
N GLU A 575 21.52 33.23 7.37
CA GLU A 575 22.75 33.67 6.70
C GLU A 575 22.49 34.03 5.24
N ARG A 576 21.65 33.24 4.57
CA ARG A 576 21.25 33.50 3.18
C ARG A 576 20.53 34.84 3.02
N MET A 577 19.52 35.08 3.83
CA MET A 577 18.76 36.32 3.80
C MET A 577 19.62 37.51 4.19
N ALA A 578 20.45 37.40 5.23
CA ALA A 578 21.41 38.44 5.60
C ALA A 578 22.35 38.81 4.44
N TRP A 579 22.82 37.80 3.67
CA TRP A 579 23.65 38.05 2.50
C TRP A 579 22.86 38.73 1.36
N LEU A 580 21.65 38.23 1.05
CA LEU A 580 20.82 38.78 -0.03
C LEU A 580 20.46 40.26 0.23
N ILE A 581 20.17 40.63 1.46
CA ILE A 581 19.85 42.01 1.83
C ILE A 581 21.03 42.98 1.63
N THR A 582 22.28 42.49 1.68
CA THR A 582 23.43 43.34 1.34
C THR A 582 23.46 43.81 -0.12
N TRP A 583 22.66 43.18 -0.97
CA TRP A 583 22.55 43.53 -2.38
C TRP A 583 21.49 44.61 -2.67
N ILE A 584 20.53 44.83 -1.80
CA ILE A 584 19.54 45.90 -1.91
C ILE A 584 20.22 47.23 -1.67
#